data_7ec9c6d9050a07bfdeb7301106d25dc1
#
_entry.id   7ec9c6d9050a07bfdeb7301106d25dc1
#
_cell.length_a   1.000
_cell.length_b   1.000
_cell.length_c   1.000
_cell.angle_alpha   90.00
_cell.angle_beta   90.00
_cell.angle_gamma   90.00
#
_symmetry.space_group_name_H-M   'P 1'
#
loop_
_entity.id
_entity.type
_entity.pdbx_description
1 polymer ?
#
loop_
_entity_poly.entity_id
_entity_poly.type
_entity_poly.pdbx_seq_one_letter_code
_entity_poly.pdbx_strand_id
1 'polypeptide(L)'
;MDLHSAIRKSKYFGFGVSPSCTGNVRKPEFFAFLAQTKLGAITLSDIPSSTFSWYTGEFYESQSITLELGKVARFGENDHKLLQPTFDAISELISIDGYKDIEFDESDIDIYKSTRTLFKKTNDFHFTFDAGVPNFTFFEKGIHLASDNGQEYYAAEGGEAVVFPNPNVQIGHRTCMLMQPTQIKIVNNQVMKS
;
A
#
# COMPACT_ATOMS: atom_id res chain seq x y z
N MET A 1 2.16 -13.20 -4.15
CA MET A 1 2.74 -11.84 -4.18
C MET A 1 2.89 -11.40 -5.61
N ASP A 2 2.69 -10.11 -5.84
CA ASP A 2 2.85 -9.48 -7.15
C ASP A 2 3.94 -8.41 -7.00
N LEU A 3 5.06 -8.54 -7.73
CA LEU A 3 6.25 -7.72 -7.56
C LEU A 3 6.29 -6.61 -8.59
N HIS A 4 6.23 -5.38 -8.14
CA HIS A 4 6.20 -4.17 -8.95
C HIS A 4 7.34 -3.22 -8.62
N SER A 5 7.53 -2.21 -9.44
CA SER A 5 8.31 -1.01 -9.14
C SER A 5 7.42 0.22 -9.30
N ALA A 6 7.49 1.14 -8.34
CA ALA A 6 6.69 2.34 -8.35
C ALA A 6 7.20 3.36 -9.37
N ILE A 7 6.31 3.94 -10.18
CA ILE A 7 6.67 5.03 -11.11
C ILE A 7 7.07 6.29 -10.31
N ARG A 8 6.43 6.52 -9.16
CA ARG A 8 6.64 7.70 -8.32
C ARG A 8 7.58 7.43 -7.17
N LYS A 9 8.24 8.48 -6.71
CA LYS A 9 8.98 8.44 -5.44
C LYS A 9 8.02 8.09 -4.29
N SER A 10 8.56 7.53 -3.24
CA SER A 10 7.85 7.25 -2.00
C SER A 10 8.69 7.72 -0.81
N LYS A 11 8.04 8.00 0.32
CA LYS A 11 8.76 8.24 1.60
C LYS A 11 9.47 6.98 2.10
N TYR A 12 8.95 5.82 1.72
CA TYR A 12 9.56 4.52 1.99
C TYR A 12 10.30 4.02 0.77
N PHE A 13 11.39 3.28 0.96
CA PHE A 13 12.07 2.63 -0.16
C PHE A 13 11.12 1.74 -0.94
N GLY A 14 10.36 0.89 -0.24
CA GLY A 14 9.32 0.04 -0.79
C GLY A 14 8.11 -0.01 0.14
N PHE A 15 6.99 -0.47 -0.38
CA PHE A 15 5.78 -0.64 0.40
C PHE A 15 4.87 -1.71 -0.20
N GLY A 16 3.99 -2.27 0.62
CA GLY A 16 3.01 -3.26 0.20
C GLY A 16 1.62 -2.66 0.03
N VAL A 17 0.87 -3.15 -0.94
CA VAL A 17 -0.57 -2.84 -1.12
C VAL A 17 -1.35 -4.13 -0.98
N SER A 18 -2.00 -4.33 0.18
CA SER A 18 -2.83 -5.48 0.48
C SER A 18 -4.28 -5.18 0.12
N PRO A 19 -4.88 -5.88 -0.85
CA PRO A 19 -6.27 -5.66 -1.25
C PRO A 19 -7.25 -6.16 -0.18
N SER A 20 -8.48 -5.68 -0.21
CA SER A 20 -9.61 -6.27 0.51
C SER A 20 -10.18 -7.44 -0.30
N CYS A 21 -10.30 -8.60 0.32
CA CYS A 21 -10.86 -9.80 -0.28
C CYS A 21 -11.98 -10.35 0.59
N THR A 22 -13.08 -10.78 -0.02
CA THR A 22 -14.26 -11.29 0.67
C THR A 22 -13.92 -12.60 1.40
N GLY A 23 -14.19 -12.64 2.71
CA GLY A 23 -13.94 -13.85 3.52
C GLY A 23 -12.46 -14.20 3.78
N ASN A 24 -11.52 -13.49 3.15
CA ASN A 24 -10.10 -13.73 3.35
C ASN A 24 -9.54 -12.78 4.42
N VAL A 25 -9.40 -13.28 5.63
CA VAL A 25 -8.81 -12.53 6.76
C VAL A 25 -7.29 -12.60 6.68
N ARG A 26 -6.64 -11.44 6.81
CA ARG A 26 -5.17 -11.38 6.88
C ARG A 26 -4.68 -12.07 8.14
N LYS A 27 -3.73 -12.99 7.99
CA LYS A 27 -3.21 -13.82 9.08
C LYS A 27 -1.96 -13.18 9.73
N PRO A 28 -1.64 -13.51 10.98
CA PRO A 28 -0.42 -13.03 11.63
C PRO A 28 0.86 -13.31 10.83
N GLU A 29 0.97 -14.50 10.26
CA GLU A 29 2.14 -14.92 9.48
C GLU A 29 2.36 -14.05 8.24
N PHE A 30 1.28 -13.49 7.68
CA PHE A 30 1.36 -12.54 6.58
C PHE A 30 2.10 -11.27 6.98
N PHE A 31 1.80 -10.70 8.14
CA PHE A 31 2.46 -9.51 8.65
C PHE A 31 3.90 -9.80 9.10
N ALA A 32 4.12 -10.93 9.75
CA ALA A 32 5.46 -11.36 10.13
C ALA A 32 6.38 -11.54 8.91
N PHE A 33 5.89 -12.15 7.83
CA PHE A 33 6.61 -12.23 6.57
C PHE A 33 6.91 -10.83 6.00
N LEU A 34 5.93 -9.92 5.98
CA LEU A 34 6.12 -8.59 5.42
C LEU A 34 7.13 -7.75 6.22
N ALA A 35 7.17 -7.90 7.54
CA ALA A 35 8.17 -7.25 8.38
C ALA A 35 9.60 -7.67 8.01
N GLN A 36 9.81 -8.95 7.64
CA GLN A 36 11.12 -9.44 7.20
C GLN A 36 11.57 -8.86 5.87
N THR A 37 10.65 -8.50 4.99
CA THR A 37 11.00 -7.86 3.72
C THR A 37 11.67 -6.50 3.90
N LYS A 38 11.60 -5.92 5.11
CA LYS A 38 12.08 -4.58 5.47
C LYS A 38 11.55 -3.48 4.53
N LEU A 39 10.39 -3.72 3.92
CA LEU A 39 9.60 -2.67 3.31
C LEU A 39 9.12 -1.71 4.40
N GLY A 40 9.15 -0.42 4.14
CA GLY A 40 8.87 0.57 5.18
C GLY A 40 7.39 0.69 5.55
N ALA A 41 6.46 0.29 4.66
CA ALA A 41 5.03 0.43 4.92
C ALA A 41 4.17 -0.65 4.27
N ILE A 42 2.98 -0.88 4.84
CA ILE A 42 1.89 -1.66 4.24
C ILE A 42 0.63 -0.81 4.19
N THR A 43 -0.06 -0.82 3.07
CA THR A 43 -1.40 -0.25 2.96
C THR A 43 -2.44 -1.36 2.97
N LEU A 44 -3.45 -1.21 3.82
CA LEU A 44 -4.61 -2.09 3.89
C LEU A 44 -5.76 -1.43 3.15
N SER A 45 -6.14 -1.98 1.99
CA SER A 45 -7.31 -1.51 1.26
C SER A 45 -8.58 -2.11 1.86
N ASP A 46 -9.64 -1.31 1.90
CA ASP A 46 -10.99 -1.76 2.29
C ASP A 46 -11.94 -1.83 1.09
N ILE A 47 -11.42 -1.57 -0.13
CA ILE A 47 -12.20 -1.68 -1.37
C ILE A 47 -11.62 -2.78 -2.27
N PRO A 48 -12.47 -3.47 -3.04
CA PRO A 48 -12.04 -4.39 -4.08
C PRO A 48 -11.12 -3.71 -5.10
N SER A 49 -10.26 -4.48 -5.72
CA SER A 49 -9.34 -4.05 -6.75
C SER A 49 -9.48 -4.93 -7.99
N SER A 50 -8.83 -4.55 -9.10
CA SER A 50 -8.73 -5.37 -10.31
C SER A 50 -7.30 -5.90 -10.54
N THR A 51 -6.49 -5.93 -9.48
CA THR A 51 -5.11 -6.40 -9.53
C THR A 51 -5.01 -7.92 -9.46
N PHE A 52 -3.88 -8.46 -9.90
CA PHE A 52 -3.59 -9.89 -9.77
C PHE A 52 -3.62 -10.34 -8.30
N SER A 53 -3.06 -9.53 -7.40
CA SER A 53 -3.10 -9.81 -5.96
C SER A 53 -4.52 -9.85 -5.40
N TRP A 54 -5.41 -8.96 -5.85
CA TRP A 54 -6.83 -9.03 -5.47
C TRP A 54 -7.48 -10.32 -6.00
N TYR A 55 -7.28 -10.63 -7.27
CA TYR A 55 -7.87 -11.81 -7.90
C TYR A 55 -7.48 -13.11 -7.17
N THR A 56 -6.20 -13.26 -6.83
CA THR A 56 -5.73 -14.46 -6.13
C THR A 56 -6.23 -14.53 -4.68
N GLY A 57 -6.38 -13.40 -4.00
CA GLY A 57 -6.96 -13.34 -2.66
C GLY A 57 -8.45 -13.62 -2.65
N GLU A 58 -9.21 -13.08 -3.64
CA GLU A 58 -10.66 -13.21 -3.70
C GLU A 58 -11.11 -14.63 -4.06
N PHE A 59 -10.45 -15.25 -5.06
CA PHE A 59 -10.91 -16.52 -5.63
C PHE A 59 -10.14 -17.76 -5.14
N TYR A 60 -8.97 -17.58 -4.52
CA TYR A 60 -8.12 -18.70 -4.09
C TYR A 60 -7.70 -18.61 -2.62
N GLU A 61 -8.35 -17.76 -1.82
CA GLU A 61 -8.11 -17.60 -0.38
C GLU A 61 -6.63 -17.35 -0.01
N SER A 62 -5.83 -16.86 -0.97
CA SER A 62 -4.40 -16.63 -0.74
C SER A 62 -4.15 -15.34 0.03
N GLN A 63 -3.16 -15.34 0.92
CA GLN A 63 -2.64 -14.11 1.52
C GLN A 63 -1.92 -13.30 0.45
N SER A 64 -2.56 -12.25 -0.05
CA SER A 64 -2.16 -11.57 -1.29
C SER A 64 -1.74 -10.13 -1.06
N ILE A 65 -0.68 -9.72 -1.77
CA ILE A 65 -0.15 -8.35 -1.71
C ILE A 65 0.59 -8.01 -3.01
N THR A 66 0.50 -6.75 -3.42
CA THR A 66 1.41 -6.15 -4.40
C THR A 66 2.53 -5.46 -3.64
N LEU A 67 3.78 -5.76 -3.97
CA LEU A 67 4.97 -5.14 -3.37
C LEU A 67 5.57 -4.14 -4.37
N GLU A 68 5.60 -2.88 -3.99
CA GLU A 68 6.28 -1.80 -4.72
C GLU A 68 7.73 -1.73 -4.23
N LEU A 69 8.66 -2.28 -5.02
CA LEU A 69 10.07 -2.50 -4.67
C LEU A 69 10.96 -1.34 -5.13
N GLY A 70 10.65 -0.16 -4.64
CA GLY A 70 11.37 1.06 -5.00
C GLY A 70 10.91 1.70 -6.30
N LYS A 71 11.58 2.79 -6.68
CA LYS A 71 11.27 3.53 -7.90
C LYS A 71 11.78 2.77 -9.12
N VAL A 72 10.99 2.78 -10.21
CA VAL A 72 11.42 2.25 -11.50
C VAL A 72 12.78 2.85 -11.92
N ALA A 73 13.70 1.99 -12.31
CA ALA A 73 15.04 2.33 -12.80
C ALA A 73 15.41 1.42 -13.98
N ARG A 74 16.50 1.73 -14.68
CA ARG A 74 17.04 0.85 -15.72
C ARG A 74 17.61 -0.42 -15.09
N PHE A 75 17.71 -1.48 -15.88
CA PHE A 75 18.36 -2.71 -15.43
C PHE A 75 19.78 -2.43 -14.93
N GLY A 76 20.09 -2.91 -13.72
CA GLY A 76 21.38 -2.72 -13.06
C GLY A 76 21.55 -1.41 -12.28
N GLU A 77 20.58 -0.48 -12.32
CA GLU A 77 20.63 0.78 -11.57
C GLU A 77 19.91 0.71 -10.21
N ASN A 78 19.20 -0.39 -9.93
CA ASN A 78 18.53 -0.59 -8.65
C ASN A 78 19.56 -0.89 -7.54
N ASP A 79 19.34 -0.34 -6.36
CA ASP A 79 20.19 -0.64 -5.20
C ASP A 79 19.86 -2.03 -4.65
N HIS A 80 20.67 -3.01 -5.00
CA HIS A 80 20.51 -4.40 -4.56
C HIS A 80 20.54 -4.55 -3.03
N LYS A 81 21.25 -3.68 -2.30
CA LYS A 81 21.31 -3.75 -0.83
C LYS A 81 19.95 -3.46 -0.20
N LEU A 82 19.18 -2.55 -0.79
CA LEU A 82 17.84 -2.23 -0.33
C LEU A 82 16.82 -3.33 -0.68
N LEU A 83 17.07 -4.09 -1.75
CA LEU A 83 16.22 -5.20 -2.18
C LEU A 83 16.55 -6.52 -1.48
N GLN A 84 17.77 -6.66 -0.93
CA GLN A 84 18.26 -7.92 -0.37
C GLN A 84 17.34 -8.51 0.70
N PRO A 85 16.82 -7.74 1.70
CA PRO A 85 15.92 -8.31 2.70
C PRO A 85 14.65 -8.91 2.09
N THR A 86 14.08 -8.25 1.07
CA THR A 86 12.91 -8.77 0.37
C THR A 86 13.23 -10.05 -0.40
N PHE A 87 14.39 -10.08 -1.08
CA PHE A 87 14.85 -11.27 -1.80
C PHE A 87 15.06 -12.45 -0.84
N ASP A 88 15.70 -12.21 0.31
CA ASP A 88 15.98 -13.25 1.31
C ASP A 88 14.68 -13.79 1.91
N ALA A 89 13.73 -12.91 2.28
CA ALA A 89 12.44 -13.31 2.81
C ALA A 89 11.61 -14.15 1.80
N ILE A 90 11.62 -13.77 0.52
CA ILE A 90 10.94 -14.53 -0.53
C ILE A 90 11.65 -15.88 -0.75
N SER A 91 12.98 -15.89 -0.77
CA SER A 91 13.76 -17.13 -0.95
C SER A 91 13.51 -18.11 0.19
N GLU A 92 13.41 -17.65 1.42
CA GLU A 92 13.06 -18.47 2.57
C GLU A 92 11.63 -19.00 2.46
N LEU A 93 10.67 -18.15 2.09
CA LEU A 93 9.26 -18.55 1.94
C LEU A 93 9.07 -19.71 0.93
N ILE A 94 9.84 -19.72 -0.16
CA ILE A 94 9.74 -20.75 -1.22
C ILE A 94 10.71 -21.92 -1.02
N SER A 95 11.50 -21.93 0.05
CA SER A 95 12.43 -23.02 0.35
C SER A 95 11.70 -24.30 0.77
N ILE A 96 12.38 -25.45 0.65
CA ILE A 96 11.85 -26.76 1.04
C ILE A 96 11.52 -26.81 2.54
N ASP A 97 12.31 -26.14 3.36
CA ASP A 97 12.12 -26.10 4.82
C ASP A 97 10.92 -25.25 5.25
N GLY A 98 10.33 -24.52 4.28
CA GLY A 98 9.18 -23.67 4.52
C GLY A 98 9.53 -22.41 5.30
N TYR A 99 8.51 -21.66 5.62
CA TYR A 99 8.61 -20.40 6.34
C TYR A 99 8.74 -20.65 7.84
N LYS A 100 9.72 -20.02 8.49
CA LYS A 100 9.90 -20.11 9.94
C LYS A 100 8.85 -19.26 10.66
N ASP A 101 8.32 -19.76 11.76
CA ASP A 101 7.49 -18.96 12.66
C ASP A 101 8.33 -17.82 13.23
N ILE A 102 8.00 -16.60 12.80
CA ILE A 102 8.61 -15.37 13.28
C ILE A 102 7.52 -14.53 13.91
N GLU A 103 7.80 -14.03 15.09
CA GLU A 103 6.91 -13.09 15.75
C GLU A 103 6.90 -11.76 15.01
N PHE A 104 5.72 -11.18 14.86
CA PHE A 104 5.53 -9.84 14.31
C PHE A 104 5.68 -8.81 15.41
N ASP A 105 6.59 -7.85 15.23
CA ASP A 105 6.70 -6.65 16.04
C ASP A 105 6.02 -5.48 15.30
N GLU A 106 5.10 -4.80 15.97
CA GLU A 106 4.37 -3.66 15.40
C GLU A 106 5.29 -2.50 14.98
N SER A 107 6.49 -2.41 15.56
CA SER A 107 7.48 -1.39 15.22
C SER A 107 8.28 -1.68 13.94
N ASP A 108 8.18 -2.88 13.39
CA ASP A 108 8.96 -3.31 12.22
C ASP A 108 8.52 -2.67 10.92
N ILE A 109 7.25 -2.24 10.83
CA ILE A 109 6.67 -1.72 9.58
C ILE A 109 5.48 -0.80 9.85
N ASP A 110 5.44 0.34 9.19
CA ASP A 110 4.31 1.26 9.29
C ASP A 110 3.08 0.72 8.56
N ILE A 111 1.92 0.79 9.21
CA ILE A 111 0.66 0.30 8.65
C ILE A 111 -0.30 1.46 8.41
N TYR A 112 -0.89 1.46 7.21
CA TYR A 112 -1.87 2.44 6.78
C TYR A 112 -3.17 1.74 6.39
N LYS A 113 -4.30 2.31 6.76
CA LYS A 113 -5.63 1.92 6.24
C LYS A 113 -6.10 2.90 5.18
N SER A 114 -6.75 2.41 4.15
CA SER A 114 -7.46 3.25 3.20
C SER A 114 -8.64 3.93 3.89
N THR A 115 -8.73 5.25 3.76
CA THR A 115 -9.90 6.02 4.21
C THR A 115 -10.89 6.20 3.08
N ARG A 116 -10.37 6.47 1.88
CA ARG A 116 -11.15 6.65 0.66
C ARG A 116 -10.25 6.69 -0.58
N THR A 117 -10.89 6.60 -1.72
CA THR A 117 -10.25 6.74 -3.04
C THR A 117 -10.90 7.89 -3.80
N LEU A 118 -10.12 8.77 -4.38
CA LEU A 118 -10.63 9.81 -5.27
C LEU A 118 -10.62 9.31 -6.71
N PHE A 119 -11.76 9.51 -7.38
CA PHE A 119 -11.95 9.17 -8.79
C PHE A 119 -12.17 10.45 -9.60
N LYS A 120 -11.62 10.51 -10.79
CA LYS A 120 -11.86 11.59 -11.74
C LYS A 120 -13.29 11.49 -12.27
N LYS A 121 -14.11 12.48 -12.00
CA LYS A 121 -15.50 12.55 -12.48
C LYS A 121 -15.63 13.37 -13.74
N THR A 122 -14.81 14.42 -13.90
CA THR A 122 -14.80 15.32 -15.04
C THR A 122 -13.39 15.67 -15.50
N ASN A 123 -13.28 16.40 -16.61
CA ASN A 123 -11.98 16.90 -17.08
C ASN A 123 -11.44 18.05 -16.23
N ASP A 124 -12.25 18.64 -15.35
CA ASP A 124 -11.84 19.73 -14.47
C ASP A 124 -11.12 19.26 -13.21
N PHE A 125 -11.00 17.93 -13.02
CA PHE A 125 -10.27 17.37 -11.89
C PHE A 125 -8.83 17.87 -11.83
N HIS A 126 -8.44 18.43 -10.71
CA HIS A 126 -7.07 18.80 -10.41
C HIS A 126 -6.76 18.66 -8.93
N PHE A 127 -5.50 18.35 -8.61
CA PHE A 127 -4.98 18.45 -7.25
C PHE A 127 -4.58 19.89 -6.95
N THR A 128 -4.72 20.31 -5.70
CA THR A 128 -4.25 21.60 -5.19
C THR A 128 -2.80 21.56 -4.75
N PHE A 129 -2.19 20.37 -4.73
CA PHE A 129 -0.78 20.13 -4.45
C PHE A 129 -0.06 19.62 -5.72
N ASP A 130 1.26 19.68 -5.73
CA ASP A 130 2.06 19.10 -6.83
C ASP A 130 1.84 17.59 -6.89
N ALA A 131 1.27 17.11 -7.98
CA ALA A 131 1.06 15.68 -8.22
C ALA A 131 2.37 14.86 -8.26
N GLY A 132 3.54 15.50 -8.29
CA GLY A 132 4.86 14.89 -8.17
C GLY A 132 5.30 14.56 -6.74
N VAL A 133 4.51 14.92 -5.72
CA VAL A 133 4.84 14.59 -4.32
C VAL A 133 5.05 13.08 -4.15
N PRO A 134 5.95 12.66 -3.24
CA PRO A 134 6.16 11.24 -2.93
C PRO A 134 4.88 10.58 -2.39
N ASN A 135 4.71 9.30 -2.68
CA ASN A 135 3.73 8.47 -1.97
C ASN A 135 3.93 8.62 -0.46
N PHE A 136 2.84 8.58 0.30
CA PHE A 136 2.76 8.82 1.75
C PHE A 136 3.06 10.25 2.18
N THR A 137 3.01 11.25 1.26
CA THR A 137 2.96 12.65 1.67
C THR A 137 1.67 12.88 2.46
N PHE A 138 1.84 13.34 3.71
CA PHE A 138 0.74 13.54 4.66
C PHE A 138 0.24 14.97 4.60
N PHE A 139 -1.06 15.12 4.64
CA PHE A 139 -1.77 16.39 4.69
C PHE A 139 -2.62 16.46 5.96
N GLU A 140 -2.45 17.52 6.72
CA GLU A 140 -3.22 17.78 7.94
C GLU A 140 -4.70 17.95 7.62
N LYS A 141 -5.57 17.65 8.61
CA LYS A 141 -7.01 17.89 8.54
C LYS A 141 -7.35 19.25 7.94
N GLY A 142 -8.29 19.26 7.01
CA GLY A 142 -8.82 20.49 6.41
C GLY A 142 -7.94 21.09 5.30
N ILE A 143 -6.78 20.50 5.00
CA ILE A 143 -6.01 20.90 3.83
C ILE A 143 -6.82 20.52 2.57
N HIS A 144 -6.97 21.49 1.66
CA HIS A 144 -7.63 21.27 0.38
C HIS A 144 -6.74 20.39 -0.51
N LEU A 145 -7.26 19.24 -0.95
CA LEU A 145 -6.50 18.23 -1.70
C LEU A 145 -6.78 18.28 -3.19
N ALA A 146 -8.03 18.45 -3.58
CA ALA A 146 -8.44 18.39 -4.99
C ALA A 146 -9.78 19.07 -5.20
N SER A 147 -10.04 19.44 -6.47
CA SER A 147 -11.34 19.91 -6.95
C SER A 147 -11.73 19.15 -8.22
N ASP A 148 -13.04 18.93 -8.41
CA ASP A 148 -13.61 18.32 -9.61
C ASP A 148 -14.99 18.91 -9.89
N ASN A 149 -15.12 19.81 -10.86
CA ASN A 149 -16.36 20.46 -11.25
C ASN A 149 -17.16 21.05 -10.05
N GLY A 150 -16.46 21.82 -9.21
CA GLY A 150 -17.04 22.48 -8.02
C GLY A 150 -17.19 21.57 -6.79
N GLN A 151 -16.90 20.28 -6.90
CA GLN A 151 -16.75 19.40 -5.75
C GLN A 151 -15.35 19.53 -5.17
N GLU A 152 -15.28 19.97 -3.92
CA GLU A 152 -14.01 20.14 -3.19
C GLU A 152 -13.72 18.93 -2.30
N TYR A 153 -12.44 18.53 -2.24
CA TYR A 153 -11.97 17.43 -1.41
C TYR A 153 -10.92 17.94 -0.42
N TYR A 154 -11.20 17.80 0.86
CA TYR A 154 -10.32 18.23 1.95
C TYR A 154 -9.81 16.99 2.71
N ALA A 155 -8.61 17.08 3.29
CA ALA A 155 -8.09 16.03 4.17
C ALA A 155 -9.01 15.84 5.38
N ALA A 156 -9.36 14.60 5.68
CA ALA A 156 -10.31 14.23 6.72
C ALA A 156 -9.75 14.43 8.13
N GLU A 157 -10.59 14.19 9.13
CA GLU A 157 -10.20 14.15 10.54
C GLU A 157 -9.03 13.17 10.72
N GLY A 158 -8.00 13.61 11.48
CA GLY A 158 -6.75 12.86 11.65
C GLY A 158 -5.74 13.06 10.53
N GLY A 159 -6.06 13.83 9.48
CA GLY A 159 -5.20 14.00 8.30
C GLY A 159 -5.19 12.77 7.39
N GLU A 160 -4.58 12.88 6.22
CA GLU A 160 -4.49 11.78 5.24
C GLU A 160 -3.18 11.82 4.47
N ALA A 161 -2.60 10.66 4.24
CA ALA A 161 -1.46 10.48 3.35
C ALA A 161 -1.94 10.10 1.95
N VAL A 162 -1.35 10.69 0.90
CA VAL A 162 -1.68 10.39 -0.48
C VAL A 162 -0.80 9.27 -1.03
N VAL A 163 -1.43 8.32 -1.75
CA VAL A 163 -0.73 7.23 -2.43
C VAL A 163 -1.19 7.15 -3.89
N PHE A 164 -0.25 7.01 -4.81
CA PHE A 164 -0.45 6.98 -6.27
C PHE A 164 -1.19 8.19 -6.85
N PRO A 165 -0.80 9.44 -6.52
CA PRO A 165 -1.48 10.61 -7.09
C PRO A 165 -1.23 10.71 -8.60
N ASN A 166 -2.30 10.71 -9.40
CA ASN A 166 -2.24 10.88 -10.86
C ASN A 166 -3.51 11.58 -11.39
N PRO A 167 -3.47 12.88 -11.70
CA PRO A 167 -4.63 13.60 -12.24
C PRO A 167 -4.90 13.29 -13.72
N ASN A 168 -3.91 12.71 -14.43
CA ASN A 168 -3.97 12.45 -15.87
C ASN A 168 -4.59 11.09 -16.23
N VAL A 169 -5.47 10.59 -15.39
CA VAL A 169 -6.25 9.37 -15.66
C VAL A 169 -7.51 9.71 -16.47
N GLN A 170 -8.12 8.70 -17.08
CA GLN A 170 -9.41 8.85 -17.75
C GLN A 170 -10.53 9.07 -16.71
N ILE A 171 -11.62 9.69 -17.15
CA ILE A 171 -12.85 9.83 -16.33
C ILE A 171 -13.31 8.44 -15.88
N GLY A 172 -13.71 8.35 -14.60
CA GLY A 172 -14.06 7.10 -13.94
C GLY A 172 -12.88 6.35 -13.30
N HIS A 173 -11.64 6.75 -13.58
CA HIS A 173 -10.45 6.10 -13.01
C HIS A 173 -9.98 6.79 -11.73
N ARG A 174 -9.28 6.02 -10.89
CA ARG A 174 -8.68 6.46 -9.62
C ARG A 174 -7.59 7.49 -9.85
N THR A 175 -7.71 8.63 -9.18
CA THR A 175 -6.69 9.69 -9.18
C THR A 175 -5.69 9.55 -8.03
N CYS A 176 -6.12 9.07 -6.87
CA CYS A 176 -5.26 8.72 -5.73
C CYS A 176 -6.01 7.85 -4.72
N MET A 177 -5.26 7.24 -3.82
CA MET A 177 -5.76 6.66 -2.58
C MET A 177 -5.37 7.58 -1.42
N LEU A 178 -6.27 7.72 -0.45
CA LEU A 178 -6.05 8.45 0.79
C LEU A 178 -6.00 7.47 1.94
N MET A 179 -4.99 7.62 2.79
CA MET A 179 -4.62 6.66 3.80
C MET A 179 -4.44 7.35 5.16
N GLN A 180 -4.73 6.64 6.22
CA GLN A 180 -4.36 7.05 7.58
C GLN A 180 -3.46 6.00 8.22
N PRO A 181 -2.47 6.43 9.03
CA PRO A 181 -1.75 5.51 9.89
C PRO A 181 -2.73 4.72 10.76
N THR A 182 -2.44 3.44 10.96
CA THR A 182 -3.21 2.56 11.84
C THR A 182 -2.27 1.59 12.52
N GLN A 183 -2.75 0.90 13.54
CA GLN A 183 -2.01 -0.17 14.19
C GLN A 183 -2.77 -1.47 14.03
N ILE A 184 -2.04 -2.56 14.02
CA ILE A 184 -2.60 -3.89 14.15
C ILE A 184 -1.98 -4.52 15.40
N LYS A 185 -2.78 -5.30 16.12
CA LYS A 185 -2.30 -6.13 17.24
C LYS A 185 -2.59 -7.58 16.94
N ILE A 186 -1.63 -8.43 17.26
CA ILE A 186 -1.82 -9.86 17.18
C ILE A 186 -2.13 -10.37 18.59
N VAL A 187 -3.38 -10.82 18.80
CA VAL A 187 -3.84 -11.35 20.07
C VAL A 187 -4.44 -12.73 19.83
N ASN A 188 -3.96 -13.74 20.56
CA ASN A 188 -4.41 -15.13 20.41
C ASN A 188 -4.39 -15.62 18.96
N ASN A 189 -3.33 -15.33 18.24
CA ASN A 189 -3.15 -15.66 16.83
C ASN A 189 -4.21 -15.05 15.88
N GLN A 190 -4.79 -13.92 16.27
CA GLN A 190 -5.75 -13.15 15.46
C GLN A 190 -5.28 -11.72 15.29
N VAL A 191 -5.47 -11.19 14.08
CA VAL A 191 -5.16 -9.79 13.76
C VAL A 191 -6.31 -8.91 14.19
N MET A 192 -6.05 -8.02 15.13
CA MET A 192 -6.98 -6.99 15.60
C MET A 192 -6.57 -5.65 15.00
N LYS A 193 -7.52 -4.91 14.43
CA LYS A 193 -7.32 -3.50 14.03
C LYS A 193 -7.65 -2.61 15.23
N SER A 194 -6.78 -1.66 15.55
CA SER A 194 -7.06 -0.59 16.50
C SER A 194 -7.77 0.58 15.84
#